data_e29ce88f7aa54087846eb2862b6dabf6
#
_entry.id   e29ce88f7aa54087846eb2862b6dabf6
#
_cell.length_a   1.000
_cell.length_b   1.000
_cell.length_c   1.000
_cell.angle_alpha   90.00
_cell.angle_beta   90.00
_cell.angle_gamma   90.00
#
_symmetry.space_group_name_H-M   'P 1'
#
loop_
_entity.id
_entity.type
_entity.pdbx_description
1 polymer ?
#
loop_
_entity_poly.entity_id
_entity_poly.type
_entity_poly.pdbx_seq_one_letter_code
_entity_poly.pdbx_strand_id
1 'polypeptide(L)'
;VASALCAMASTANSLIALRFLQALGGCAGMVASRSMVRDLFDVADNAKVFSMLMLVVGVSPIIAPTLGGYITASLGWHYVFVLLTIMAVVILAAVYFVLPESRQPDPHYSLKPAAIVSKFWSVLKEPQFYTYALTGAIAAAGLYAYIAGSPSVFMEIFKVSEKQYGW
;
A
#
# COMPACT_ATOMS: atom_id res chain seq x y z
N VAL A 1 1.35 11.57 -7.37
CA VAL A 1 2.01 11.78 -8.68
C VAL A 1 1.96 10.52 -9.52
N ALA A 2 2.55 9.38 -9.06
CA ALA A 2 2.59 8.14 -9.85
C ALA A 2 1.20 7.62 -10.26
N SER A 3 0.19 7.72 -9.39
CA SER A 3 -1.19 7.33 -9.72
C SER A 3 -1.78 8.16 -10.87
N ALA A 4 -1.54 9.47 -10.88
CA ALA A 4 -1.98 10.35 -11.96
C ALA A 4 -1.31 10.01 -13.30
N LEU A 5 -0.01 9.68 -13.26
CA LEU A 5 0.71 9.23 -14.45
C LEU A 5 0.21 7.87 -14.95
N CYS A 6 -0.16 6.96 -14.06
CA CYS A 6 -0.79 5.68 -14.43
C CYS A 6 -2.11 5.88 -15.18
N ALA A 7 -2.91 6.91 -14.82
CA ALA A 7 -4.14 7.25 -15.53
C ALA A 7 -3.90 7.72 -16.98
N MET A 8 -2.69 8.17 -17.30
CA MET A 8 -2.30 8.65 -18.62
C MET A 8 -1.49 7.63 -19.43
N ALA A 9 -1.24 6.44 -18.85
CA ALA A 9 -0.43 5.43 -19.50
C ALA A 9 -1.13 4.87 -20.75
N SER A 10 -0.45 4.90 -21.90
CA SER A 10 -0.95 4.39 -23.18
C SER A 10 -0.39 3.02 -23.56
N THR A 11 0.65 2.57 -22.87
CA THR A 11 1.30 1.27 -23.15
C THR A 11 1.45 0.44 -21.88
N ALA A 12 1.39 -0.89 -22.03
CA ALA A 12 1.57 -1.81 -20.91
C ALA A 12 2.93 -1.61 -20.20
N ASN A 13 4.00 -1.40 -20.96
CA ASN A 13 5.34 -1.22 -20.38
C ASN A 13 5.44 0.08 -19.56
N SER A 14 4.84 1.18 -20.03
CA SER A 14 4.80 2.42 -19.26
C SER A 14 3.96 2.26 -17.98
N LEU A 15 2.83 1.54 -18.06
CA LEU A 15 2.02 1.25 -16.91
C LEU A 15 2.78 0.43 -15.86
N ILE A 16 3.50 -0.63 -16.26
CA ILE A 16 4.32 -1.45 -15.35
C ILE A 16 5.37 -0.60 -14.63
N ALA A 17 6.11 0.25 -15.36
CA ALA A 17 7.11 1.13 -14.78
C ALA A 17 6.50 2.13 -13.78
N LEU A 18 5.37 2.74 -14.12
CA LEU A 18 4.66 3.68 -13.26
C LEU A 18 4.06 3.00 -12.02
N ARG A 19 3.58 1.77 -12.15
CA ARG A 19 3.12 0.94 -11.02
C ARG A 19 4.25 0.58 -10.06
N PHE A 20 5.44 0.32 -10.60
CA PHE A 20 6.62 0.13 -9.76
C PHE A 20 6.94 1.39 -8.93
N LEU A 21 6.94 2.58 -9.55
CA LEU A 21 7.13 3.86 -8.84
C LEU A 21 6.00 4.12 -7.82
N GLN A 22 4.77 3.80 -8.16
CA GLN A 22 3.62 3.91 -7.26
C GLN A 22 3.79 3.00 -6.03
N ALA A 23 4.26 1.77 -6.23
CA ALA A 23 4.50 0.81 -5.15
C ALA A 23 5.60 1.28 -4.19
N LEU A 24 6.70 1.85 -4.71
CA LEU A 24 7.75 2.45 -3.87
C LEU A 24 7.21 3.55 -2.96
N GLY A 25 6.36 4.44 -3.49
CA GLY A 25 5.70 5.46 -2.67
C GLY A 25 4.72 4.88 -1.66
N GLY A 26 3.99 3.84 -2.03
CA GLY A 26 3.05 3.12 -1.15
C GLY A 26 3.73 2.45 0.04
N CYS A 27 4.90 1.84 -0.17
CA CYS A 27 5.70 1.25 0.91
C CYS A 27 6.08 2.27 1.98
N ALA A 28 6.49 3.48 1.58
CA ALA A 28 6.83 4.55 2.50
C ALA A 28 5.62 4.95 3.38
N GLY A 29 4.44 5.09 2.78
CA GLY A 29 3.20 5.42 3.52
C GLY A 29 2.82 4.34 4.53
N MET A 30 2.94 3.07 4.16
CA MET A 30 2.63 1.94 5.05
C MET A 30 3.58 1.87 6.26
N VAL A 31 4.87 2.13 6.07
CA VAL A 31 5.85 2.15 7.16
C VAL A 31 5.64 3.38 8.05
N ALA A 32 5.45 4.56 7.44
CA ALA A 32 5.23 5.81 8.15
C ALA A 32 3.99 5.76 9.05
N SER A 33 2.85 5.27 8.54
CA SER A 33 1.61 5.16 9.32
C SER A 33 1.77 4.30 10.57
N ARG A 34 2.46 3.15 10.46
CA ARG A 34 2.73 2.28 11.61
C ARG A 34 3.68 2.91 12.62
N SER A 35 4.66 3.68 12.15
CA SER A 35 5.58 4.42 13.02
C SER A 35 4.85 5.50 13.78
N MET A 36 4.01 6.30 13.10
CA MET A 36 3.21 7.36 13.70
C MET A 36 2.28 6.85 14.81
N VAL A 37 1.62 5.71 14.60
CA VAL A 37 0.79 5.10 15.64
C VAL A 37 1.60 4.82 16.90
N ARG A 38 2.80 4.25 16.76
CA ARG A 38 3.66 3.97 17.92
C ARG A 38 4.21 5.22 18.59
N ASP A 39 4.36 6.32 17.86
CA ASP A 39 4.88 7.58 18.39
C ASP A 39 3.79 8.43 19.07
N LEU A 40 2.52 8.30 18.63
CA LEU A 40 1.40 9.13 19.08
C LEU A 40 0.56 8.48 20.20
N PHE A 41 0.56 7.16 20.31
CA PHE A 41 -0.31 6.43 21.24
C PHE A 41 0.52 5.63 22.25
N ASP A 42 0.00 5.49 23.47
CA ASP A 42 0.59 4.64 24.51
C ASP A 42 0.44 3.15 24.13
N VAL A 43 1.27 2.31 24.75
CA VAL A 43 1.34 0.86 24.48
C VAL A 43 -0.03 0.18 24.59
N ALA A 44 -0.87 0.61 25.54
CA ALA A 44 -2.21 0.05 25.73
C ALA A 44 -3.16 0.40 24.60
N ASP A 45 -3.11 1.64 24.08
CA ASP A 45 -3.95 2.11 22.99
C ASP A 45 -3.45 1.67 21.62
N ASN A 46 -2.15 1.43 21.46
CA ASN A 46 -1.55 0.93 20.23
C ASN A 46 -2.25 -0.32 19.70
N ALA A 47 -2.54 -1.30 20.56
CA ALA A 47 -3.22 -2.53 20.17
C ALA A 47 -4.60 -2.27 19.55
N LYS A 48 -5.36 -1.34 20.12
CA LYS A 48 -6.68 -0.94 19.63
C LYS A 48 -6.59 -0.24 18.27
N VAL A 49 -5.67 0.71 18.13
CA VAL A 49 -5.47 1.44 16.87
C VAL A 49 -4.98 0.51 15.76
N PHE A 50 -4.02 -0.39 16.06
CA PHE A 50 -3.59 -1.40 15.10
C PHE A 50 -4.71 -2.36 14.70
N SER A 51 -5.59 -2.75 15.62
CA SER A 51 -6.76 -3.58 15.29
C SER A 51 -7.71 -2.88 14.32
N MET A 52 -7.94 -1.58 14.50
CA MET A 52 -8.74 -0.78 13.55
C MET A 52 -8.07 -0.66 12.18
N LEU A 53 -6.75 -0.45 12.14
CA LEU A 53 -6.00 -0.44 10.88
C LEU A 53 -6.09 -1.79 10.16
N MET A 54 -5.96 -2.91 10.91
CA MET A 54 -6.10 -4.24 10.33
C MET A 54 -7.51 -4.53 9.83
N LEU A 55 -8.54 -4.01 10.48
CA LEU A 55 -9.92 -4.09 10.00
C LEU A 55 -10.08 -3.40 8.64
N VAL A 56 -9.53 -2.18 8.49
CA VAL A 56 -9.55 -1.46 7.20
C VAL A 56 -8.82 -2.24 6.12
N VAL A 57 -7.63 -2.77 6.43
CA VAL A 57 -6.84 -3.60 5.49
C VAL A 57 -7.59 -4.88 5.12
N GLY A 58 -8.29 -5.52 6.06
CA GLY A 58 -9.06 -6.75 5.82
C GLY A 58 -10.32 -6.53 4.99
N VAL A 59 -10.99 -5.39 5.14
CA VAL A 59 -12.21 -5.04 4.39
C VAL A 59 -11.88 -4.53 2.97
N SER A 60 -10.72 -3.90 2.78
CA SER A 60 -10.32 -3.33 1.49
C SER A 60 -10.38 -4.31 0.32
N PRO A 61 -9.88 -5.57 0.43
CA PRO A 61 -9.95 -6.54 -0.65
C PRO A 61 -11.36 -6.97 -1.04
N ILE A 62 -12.34 -6.77 -0.18
CA ILE A 62 -13.76 -7.07 -0.44
C ILE A 62 -14.39 -5.94 -1.27
N ILE A 63 -14.10 -4.69 -0.90
CA ILE A 63 -14.69 -3.51 -1.53
C ILE A 63 -13.98 -3.16 -2.85
N ALA A 64 -12.65 -3.27 -2.90
CA ALA A 64 -11.85 -2.80 -4.02
C ALA A 64 -12.18 -3.49 -5.37
N PRO A 65 -12.36 -4.81 -5.46
CA PRO A 65 -12.75 -5.47 -6.71
C PRO A 65 -14.11 -5.03 -7.22
N THR A 66 -15.10 -4.90 -6.32
CA THR A 66 -16.45 -4.46 -6.67
C THR A 66 -16.46 -3.04 -7.24
N LEU A 67 -15.81 -2.10 -6.55
CA LEU A 67 -15.67 -0.72 -7.03
C LEU A 67 -14.86 -0.65 -8.32
N GLY A 68 -13.72 -1.36 -8.37
CA GLY A 68 -12.84 -1.40 -9.53
C GLY A 68 -13.52 -1.99 -10.76
N GLY A 69 -14.23 -3.11 -10.60
CA GLY A 69 -15.00 -3.74 -11.68
C GLY A 69 -16.12 -2.85 -12.20
N TYR A 70 -16.87 -2.18 -11.32
CA TYR A 70 -17.92 -1.23 -11.73
C TYR A 70 -17.35 -0.04 -12.50
N ILE A 71 -16.26 0.58 -12.01
CA ILE A 71 -15.62 1.72 -12.67
C ILE A 71 -15.04 1.30 -14.03
N THR A 72 -14.37 0.16 -14.09
CA THR A 72 -13.75 -0.35 -15.32
C THR A 72 -14.80 -0.64 -16.37
N ALA A 73 -15.92 -1.26 -16.00
CA ALA A 73 -17.01 -1.58 -16.91
C ALA A 73 -17.78 -0.36 -17.41
N SER A 74 -17.90 0.71 -16.60
CA SER A 74 -18.70 1.90 -16.95
C SER A 74 -17.90 3.03 -17.59
N LEU A 75 -16.67 3.26 -17.12
CA LEU A 75 -15.86 4.42 -17.51
C LEU A 75 -14.51 4.02 -18.15
N GLY A 76 -14.07 2.78 -17.93
CA GLY A 76 -12.79 2.28 -18.39
C GLY A 76 -11.73 2.27 -17.27
N TRP A 77 -10.70 1.45 -17.44
CA TRP A 77 -9.68 1.17 -16.43
C TRP A 77 -8.85 2.41 -16.00
N HIS A 78 -8.70 3.40 -16.87
CA HIS A 78 -7.97 4.64 -16.55
C HIS A 78 -8.60 5.38 -15.35
N TYR A 79 -9.93 5.35 -15.24
CA TYR A 79 -10.65 6.05 -14.16
C TYR A 79 -10.42 5.44 -12.79
N VAL A 80 -10.00 4.19 -12.69
CA VAL A 80 -9.55 3.59 -11.44
C VAL A 80 -8.34 4.36 -10.90
N PHE A 81 -7.37 4.72 -11.75
CA PHE A 81 -6.21 5.51 -11.36
C PHE A 81 -6.54 6.97 -11.06
N VAL A 82 -7.55 7.52 -11.73
CA VAL A 82 -8.08 8.86 -11.40
C VAL A 82 -8.65 8.84 -9.99
N LEU A 83 -9.48 7.86 -9.65
CA LEU A 83 -10.02 7.69 -8.29
C LEU A 83 -8.90 7.56 -7.25
N LEU A 84 -7.90 6.71 -7.50
CA LEU A 84 -6.74 6.57 -6.62
C LEU A 84 -5.97 7.89 -6.46
N THR A 85 -5.90 8.70 -7.51
CA THR A 85 -5.25 10.02 -7.44
C THR A 85 -6.04 10.99 -6.55
N ILE A 86 -7.36 11.03 -6.71
CA ILE A 86 -8.25 11.86 -5.88
C ILE A 86 -8.12 11.44 -4.41
N MET A 87 -8.20 10.14 -4.12
CA MET A 87 -8.02 9.61 -2.77
C MET A 87 -6.65 10.01 -2.19
N ALA A 88 -5.58 9.89 -2.98
CA ALA A 88 -4.24 10.27 -2.52
C ALA A 88 -4.13 11.77 -2.22
N VAL A 89 -4.78 12.64 -3.01
CA VAL A 89 -4.82 14.09 -2.74
C VAL A 89 -5.60 14.39 -1.47
N VAL A 90 -6.75 13.75 -1.27
CA VAL A 90 -7.56 13.91 -0.05
C VAL A 90 -6.80 13.47 1.19
N ILE A 91 -6.14 12.30 1.12
CA ILE A 91 -5.31 11.80 2.23
C ILE A 91 -4.14 12.74 2.49
N LEU A 92 -3.46 13.23 1.46
CA LEU A 92 -2.35 14.18 1.61
C LEU A 92 -2.81 15.48 2.27
N ALA A 93 -3.95 16.00 1.87
CA ALA A 93 -4.55 17.18 2.49
C ALA A 93 -4.92 16.91 3.97
N ALA A 94 -5.54 15.76 4.25
CA ALA A 94 -5.87 15.38 5.62
C ALA A 94 -4.61 15.25 6.49
N VAL A 95 -3.55 14.62 5.99
CA VAL A 95 -2.27 14.51 6.71
C VAL A 95 -1.68 15.91 6.96
N TYR A 96 -1.72 16.79 5.96
CA TYR A 96 -1.12 18.11 6.08
C TYR A 96 -1.87 19.02 7.07
N PHE A 97 -3.20 18.98 7.10
CA PHE A 97 -4.01 19.89 7.92
C PHE A 97 -4.42 19.34 9.28
N VAL A 98 -4.50 18.01 9.43
CA VAL A 98 -5.09 17.39 10.63
C VAL A 98 -4.04 16.64 11.46
N LEU A 99 -3.01 16.07 10.83
CA LEU A 99 -2.06 15.25 11.55
C LEU A 99 -1.01 16.12 12.28
N PRO A 100 -0.90 16.00 13.61
CA PRO A 100 0.16 16.70 14.35
C PRO A 100 1.52 16.04 14.06
N GLU A 101 2.60 16.82 14.23
CA GLU A 101 3.96 16.25 14.18
C GLU A 101 4.13 15.18 15.25
N SER A 102 4.35 13.96 14.84
CA SER A 102 4.46 12.80 15.75
C SER A 102 5.78 12.79 16.52
N ARG A 103 6.82 13.42 15.98
CA ARG A 103 8.15 13.46 16.60
C ARG A 103 8.91 14.72 16.22
N GLN A 104 9.57 15.32 17.22
CA GLN A 104 10.46 16.44 16.93
C GLN A 104 11.70 15.97 16.14
N PRO A 105 12.22 16.82 15.22
CA PRO A 105 13.43 16.51 14.47
C PRO A 105 14.60 16.26 15.44
N ASP A 106 15.26 15.11 15.30
CA ASP A 106 16.47 14.79 16.06
C ASP A 106 17.69 15.36 15.32
N PRO A 107 18.37 16.38 15.89
CA PRO A 107 19.55 16.99 15.26
C PRO A 107 20.73 16.01 15.09
N HIS A 108 20.75 14.91 15.83
CA HIS A 108 21.78 13.88 15.72
C HIS A 108 21.51 12.86 14.62
N TYR A 109 20.33 12.94 13.95
CA TYR A 109 19.96 12.01 12.90
C TYR A 109 20.62 12.39 11.58
N SER A 110 21.61 11.61 11.16
CA SER A 110 22.30 11.84 9.89
C SER A 110 21.50 11.25 8.73
N LEU A 111 21.06 12.09 7.80
CA LEU A 111 20.43 11.68 6.52
C LEU A 111 21.47 11.36 5.43
N LYS A 112 22.76 11.29 5.76
CA LYS A 112 23.80 10.91 4.80
C LYS A 112 23.52 9.49 4.27
N PRO A 113 23.61 9.25 2.95
CA PRO A 113 23.31 7.93 2.37
C PRO A 113 24.10 6.79 3.04
N ALA A 114 25.37 7.02 3.36
CA ALA A 114 26.21 6.04 4.04
C ALA A 114 25.69 5.66 5.44
N ALA A 115 25.19 6.62 6.21
CA ALA A 115 24.60 6.37 7.52
C ALA A 115 23.30 5.58 7.42
N ILE A 116 22.47 5.88 6.41
CA ILE A 116 21.24 5.16 6.14
C ILE A 116 21.55 3.71 5.76
N VAL A 117 22.45 3.50 4.80
CA VAL A 117 22.87 2.15 4.36
C VAL A 117 23.47 1.35 5.52
N SER A 118 24.29 1.97 6.35
CA SER A 118 24.86 1.31 7.53
C SER A 118 23.79 0.84 8.52
N LYS A 119 22.73 1.64 8.76
CA LYS A 119 21.61 1.25 9.61
C LYS A 119 20.81 0.11 9.01
N PHE A 120 20.53 0.15 7.70
CA PHE A 120 19.87 -0.99 7.02
C PHE A 120 20.73 -2.25 7.11
N TRP A 121 22.04 -2.13 6.95
CA TRP A 121 22.94 -3.28 7.05
C TRP A 121 23.01 -3.86 8.46
N SER A 122 22.92 -3.05 9.50
CA SER A 122 22.85 -3.54 10.89
C SER A 122 21.57 -4.34 11.15
N VAL A 123 20.43 -3.89 10.65
CA VAL A 123 19.15 -4.62 10.75
C VAL A 123 19.20 -5.94 9.98
N LEU A 124 19.79 -5.93 8.79
CA LEU A 124 19.97 -7.15 7.98
C LEU A 124 20.90 -8.18 8.61
N LYS A 125 21.77 -7.79 9.55
CA LYS A 125 22.61 -8.73 10.30
C LYS A 125 21.91 -9.34 11.50
N GLU A 126 20.74 -8.81 11.90
CA GLU A 126 20.02 -9.26 13.06
C GLU A 126 19.22 -10.55 12.76
N PRO A 127 19.53 -11.70 13.40
CA PRO A 127 18.83 -12.96 13.10
C PRO A 127 17.33 -12.90 13.39
N GLN A 128 16.94 -12.14 14.41
CA GLN A 128 15.54 -11.96 14.80
C GLN A 128 14.73 -11.26 13.69
N PHE A 129 15.37 -10.37 12.92
CA PHE A 129 14.75 -9.74 11.76
C PHE A 129 14.28 -10.77 10.73
N TYR A 130 15.13 -11.76 10.40
CA TYR A 130 14.76 -12.79 9.42
C TYR A 130 13.62 -13.68 9.91
N THR A 131 13.60 -14.03 11.17
CA THR A 131 12.53 -14.84 11.77
C THR A 131 11.17 -14.16 11.56
N TYR A 132 11.04 -12.90 11.94
CA TYR A 132 9.78 -12.16 11.78
C TYR A 132 9.47 -11.81 10.32
N ALA A 133 10.47 -11.37 9.55
CA ALA A 133 10.27 -10.98 8.17
C ALA A 133 9.87 -12.16 7.27
N LEU A 134 10.52 -13.31 7.41
CA LEU A 134 10.19 -14.51 6.64
C LEU A 134 8.84 -15.09 7.05
N THR A 135 8.54 -15.16 8.34
CA THR A 135 7.22 -15.62 8.80
C THR A 135 6.10 -14.75 8.23
N GLY A 136 6.25 -13.43 8.30
CA GLY A 136 5.28 -12.49 7.73
C GLY A 136 5.20 -12.57 6.19
N ALA A 137 6.34 -12.74 5.51
CA ALA A 137 6.38 -12.85 4.06
C ALA A 137 5.71 -14.14 3.56
N ILE A 138 5.97 -15.28 4.19
CA ILE A 138 5.35 -16.56 3.84
C ILE A 138 3.84 -16.52 4.09
N ALA A 139 3.42 -15.99 5.24
CA ALA A 139 2.00 -15.85 5.56
C ALA A 139 1.26 -14.95 4.53
N ALA A 140 1.91 -13.87 4.08
CA ALA A 140 1.34 -12.97 3.08
C ALA A 140 1.40 -13.52 1.65
N ALA A 141 2.39 -14.35 1.33
CA ALA A 141 2.62 -14.84 -0.03
C ALA A 141 1.43 -15.59 -0.60
N GLY A 142 0.77 -16.45 0.20
CA GLY A 142 -0.42 -17.20 -0.22
C GLY A 142 -1.58 -16.27 -0.57
N LEU A 143 -1.84 -15.25 0.24
CA LEU A 143 -2.87 -14.26 -0.01
C LEU A 143 -2.60 -13.44 -1.28
N TYR A 144 -1.38 -12.96 -1.45
CA TYR A 144 -1.02 -12.18 -2.64
C TYR A 144 -1.00 -13.02 -3.92
N ALA A 145 -0.59 -14.30 -3.86
CA ALA A 145 -0.68 -15.21 -4.99
C ALA A 145 -2.13 -15.42 -5.43
N TYR A 146 -3.05 -15.60 -4.47
CA TYR A 146 -4.47 -15.67 -4.75
C TYR A 146 -5.00 -14.37 -5.38
N ILE A 147 -4.72 -13.22 -4.79
CA ILE A 147 -5.18 -11.90 -5.29
C ILE A 147 -4.65 -11.65 -6.72
N ALA A 148 -3.39 -12.00 -7.00
CA ALA A 148 -2.80 -11.79 -8.31
C ALA A 148 -3.31 -12.77 -9.38
N GLY A 149 -3.57 -14.03 -9.01
CA GLY A 149 -3.96 -15.07 -9.94
C GLY A 149 -5.47 -15.19 -10.17
N SER A 150 -6.29 -14.81 -9.19
CA SER A 150 -7.75 -14.99 -9.26
C SER A 150 -8.40 -14.30 -10.47
N PRO A 151 -8.04 -13.06 -10.88
CA PRO A 151 -8.66 -12.43 -12.04
C PRO A 151 -8.48 -13.24 -13.33
N SER A 152 -7.27 -13.73 -13.59
CA SER A 152 -7.00 -14.55 -14.78
C SER A 152 -7.82 -15.85 -14.78
N VAL A 153 -7.89 -16.52 -13.63
CA VAL A 153 -8.67 -17.76 -13.51
C VAL A 153 -10.16 -17.50 -13.74
N PHE A 154 -10.73 -16.52 -13.06
CA PHE A 154 -12.17 -16.26 -13.16
C PHE A 154 -12.58 -15.65 -14.49
N MET A 155 -11.82 -14.71 -15.04
CA MET A 155 -12.18 -14.06 -16.30
C MET A 155 -11.77 -14.87 -17.55
N GLU A 156 -10.60 -15.53 -17.56
CA GLU A 156 -10.12 -16.25 -18.73
C GLU A 156 -10.66 -17.68 -18.79
N ILE A 157 -10.69 -18.43 -17.65
CA ILE A 157 -11.12 -19.81 -17.61
C ILE A 157 -12.63 -19.92 -17.42
N PHE A 158 -13.17 -19.26 -16.40
CA PHE A 158 -14.61 -19.31 -16.10
C PHE A 158 -15.45 -18.31 -16.87
N LYS A 159 -14.82 -17.43 -17.69
CA LYS A 159 -15.50 -16.41 -18.54
C LYS A 159 -16.42 -15.47 -17.75
N VAL A 160 -16.11 -15.22 -16.50
CA VAL A 160 -16.85 -14.28 -15.65
C VAL A 160 -16.56 -12.86 -16.11
N SER A 161 -17.58 -12.02 -16.24
CA SER A 161 -17.38 -10.62 -16.60
C SER A 161 -16.73 -9.81 -15.47
N GLU A 162 -16.06 -8.70 -15.81
CA GLU A 162 -15.41 -7.82 -14.83
C GLU A 162 -16.37 -7.38 -13.70
N LYS A 163 -17.65 -7.11 -14.08
CA LYS A 163 -18.69 -6.73 -13.12
C LYS A 163 -19.08 -7.88 -12.19
N GLN A 164 -19.15 -9.10 -12.69
CA GLN A 164 -19.50 -10.28 -11.89
C GLN A 164 -18.31 -10.72 -11.03
N TYR A 165 -17.07 -10.52 -11.48
CA TYR A 165 -15.87 -10.80 -10.68
C TYR A 165 -15.81 -9.93 -9.41
N GLY A 166 -16.39 -8.73 -9.44
CA GLY A 166 -16.43 -7.82 -8.31
C GLY A 166 -17.41 -8.24 -7.18
N TRP A 167 -18.26 -9.25 -7.40
CA TRP A 167 -19.20 -9.81 -6.43
C TRP A 167 -18.68 -11.10 -5.82
#